data_3ed996ab4ec6129b976fb34f93052051
#
_entry.id   3ed996ab4ec6129b976fb34f93052051
#
_cell.length_a   1.000
_cell.length_b   1.000
_cell.length_c   1.000
_cell.angle_alpha   90.00
_cell.angle_beta   90.00
_cell.angle_gamma   90.00
#
_symmetry.space_group_name_H-M   'P 1'
#
loop_
_entity.id
_entity.type
_entity.pdbx_description
1 polymer ?
#
loop_
_entity_poly.entity_id
_entity_poly.type
_entity_poly.pdbx_seq_one_letter_code
_entity_poly.pdbx_strand_id
1 'polypeptide(L)'
;MLVSEMNGIRPVDAGRQDCHDLHSWGPGVRQCYIIHYIISGKGTFTCGKKTYTLTAGQSFLICPEQVVQYAPDENEPWEYVWVDFVGEQCRQILARSVLNPQQPAAPPLRQERLLPYFERLCQMELYRRNSQEAVGVLLALLGVYQDLAEPQREERKKEDPRIMEAMALIAAGYHRSEFCAETIAR
;
A
#
# COMPACT_ATOMS: atom_id res chain seq x y z
N MET A 1 -10.97 19.87 -18.02
CA MET A 1 -9.64 19.77 -17.38
C MET A 1 -9.33 18.30 -17.25
N LEU A 2 -8.46 17.80 -18.08
CA LEU A 2 -8.13 16.38 -18.15
C LEU A 2 -7.26 16.00 -16.95
N VAL A 3 -7.56 14.89 -16.29
CA VAL A 3 -6.85 14.31 -15.13
C VAL A 3 -5.37 13.97 -15.44
N SER A 4 -4.91 14.26 -16.67
CA SER A 4 -3.52 14.03 -17.13
C SER A 4 -2.46 14.93 -16.47
N GLU A 5 -2.84 15.92 -15.68
CA GLU A 5 -1.91 16.84 -15.01
C GLU A 5 -1.66 16.52 -13.53
N MET A 6 -2.30 15.49 -12.98
CA MET A 6 -1.92 14.99 -11.67
C MET A 6 -0.75 14.01 -11.82
N ASN A 7 0.48 14.50 -11.71
CA ASN A 7 1.71 13.70 -11.56
C ASN A 7 1.69 12.83 -10.30
N GLY A 8 0.50 12.45 -9.87
CA GLY A 8 0.22 11.69 -8.69
C GLY A 8 0.11 10.19 -8.97
N ILE A 9 -0.10 9.42 -7.90
CA ILE A 9 -0.39 8.00 -7.96
C ILE A 9 -1.82 7.76 -8.44
N ARG A 10 -2.04 6.71 -9.24
CA ARG A 10 -3.38 6.26 -9.66
C ARG A 10 -3.43 4.75 -9.89
N PRO A 11 -4.54 4.09 -9.60
CA PRO A 11 -4.76 2.71 -10.02
C PRO A 11 -4.95 2.61 -11.54
N VAL A 12 -4.54 1.48 -12.10
CA VAL A 12 -4.67 1.16 -13.53
C VAL A 12 -5.65 0.01 -13.71
N ASP A 13 -5.45 -1.06 -12.93
CA ASP A 13 -6.27 -2.25 -12.94
C ASP A 13 -6.40 -2.83 -11.53
N ALA A 14 -7.43 -3.61 -11.30
CA ALA A 14 -7.62 -4.38 -10.09
C ALA A 14 -8.46 -5.60 -10.38
N GLY A 15 -8.21 -6.70 -9.69
CA GLY A 15 -8.95 -7.92 -9.92
C GLY A 15 -8.77 -8.95 -8.82
N ARG A 16 -9.43 -10.09 -9.04
CA ARG A 16 -9.39 -11.28 -8.18
C ARG A 16 -9.19 -12.49 -9.06
N GLN A 17 -8.34 -13.41 -8.66
CA GLN A 17 -8.06 -14.65 -9.38
C GLN A 17 -8.05 -15.82 -8.41
N ASP A 18 -8.89 -16.80 -8.69
CA ASP A 18 -8.79 -18.14 -8.15
C ASP A 18 -7.90 -18.94 -9.09
N CYS A 19 -6.80 -19.50 -8.56
CA CYS A 19 -5.80 -20.21 -9.35
C CYS A 19 -5.93 -21.74 -9.28
N HIS A 20 -7.10 -22.28 -9.06
CA HIS A 20 -7.34 -23.73 -9.14
C HIS A 20 -7.05 -24.33 -10.52
N ASP A 21 -7.04 -23.50 -11.56
CA ASP A 21 -6.58 -23.84 -12.92
C ASP A 21 -5.04 -23.78 -13.06
N LEU A 22 -4.29 -23.59 -11.97
CA LEU A 22 -2.86 -23.42 -11.89
C LEU A 22 -2.33 -22.25 -12.73
N HIS A 23 -3.13 -21.18 -12.84
CA HIS A 23 -2.71 -19.96 -13.50
C HIS A 23 -1.40 -19.41 -12.92
N SER A 24 -0.37 -19.38 -13.73
CA SER A 24 0.93 -18.85 -13.40
C SER A 24 1.32 -17.71 -14.34
N TRP A 25 2.26 -16.86 -13.92
CA TRP A 25 2.74 -15.77 -14.74
C TRP A 25 4.27 -15.64 -14.69
N GLY A 26 4.86 -15.36 -15.86
CA GLY A 26 6.27 -15.10 -16.03
C GLY A 26 7.07 -16.37 -16.40
N PRO A 27 8.41 -16.26 -16.47
CA PRO A 27 9.19 -15.04 -16.19
C PRO A 27 8.88 -13.90 -17.15
N GLY A 28 8.75 -12.70 -16.63
CA GLY A 28 8.41 -11.53 -17.43
C GLY A 28 8.57 -10.20 -16.67
N VAL A 29 8.28 -9.11 -17.35
CA VAL A 29 8.40 -7.72 -16.84
C VAL A 29 7.06 -7.04 -16.91
N ARG A 30 6.71 -6.30 -15.86
CA ARG A 30 5.53 -5.41 -15.82
C ARG A 30 5.96 -3.95 -15.96
N GLN A 31 5.06 -3.11 -16.45
CA GLN A 31 5.30 -1.67 -16.63
C GLN A 31 4.68 -0.81 -15.51
N CYS A 32 4.09 -1.44 -14.52
CA CYS A 32 3.42 -0.81 -13.38
C CYS A 32 3.83 -1.51 -12.07
N TYR A 33 3.54 -0.85 -10.96
CA TYR A 33 3.56 -1.50 -9.66
C TYR A 33 2.32 -2.36 -9.51
N ILE A 34 2.47 -3.57 -8.95
CA ILE A 34 1.35 -4.45 -8.64
C ILE A 34 1.50 -4.97 -7.22
N ILE A 35 0.47 -4.83 -6.42
CA ILE A 35 0.38 -5.50 -5.13
C ILE A 35 -0.64 -6.63 -5.26
N HIS A 36 -0.19 -7.83 -4.92
CA HIS A 36 -1.05 -8.99 -4.72
C HIS A 36 -1.23 -9.25 -3.21
N TYR A 37 -2.44 -9.58 -2.81
CA TYR A 37 -2.76 -10.06 -1.47
C TYR A 37 -3.39 -11.44 -1.56
N ILE A 38 -2.82 -12.43 -0.86
CA ILE A 38 -3.26 -13.83 -0.90
C ILE A 38 -4.40 -14.02 0.09
N ILE A 39 -5.56 -14.41 -0.42
CA ILE A 39 -6.78 -14.64 0.36
C ILE A 39 -6.74 -16.02 0.99
N SER A 40 -6.37 -17.04 0.22
CA SER A 40 -6.31 -18.44 0.63
C SER A 40 -5.22 -19.19 -0.13
N GLY A 41 -4.88 -20.40 0.30
CA GLY A 41 -3.88 -21.24 -0.35
C GLY A 41 -2.46 -20.74 -0.21
N LYS A 42 -1.59 -21.20 -1.09
CA LYS A 42 -0.16 -20.86 -1.12
C LYS A 42 0.41 -20.90 -2.54
N GLY A 43 1.60 -20.33 -2.71
CA GLY A 43 2.31 -20.33 -3.97
C GLY A 43 3.71 -19.75 -3.85
N THR A 44 4.38 -19.57 -4.97
CA THR A 44 5.73 -19.04 -5.05
C THR A 44 5.78 -17.75 -5.84
N PHE A 45 6.57 -16.79 -5.35
CA PHE A 45 6.89 -15.55 -6.03
C PHE A 45 8.40 -15.42 -6.14
N THR A 46 8.92 -15.29 -7.36
CA THR A 46 10.34 -15.10 -7.64
C THR A 46 10.58 -13.69 -8.17
N CYS A 47 11.50 -12.98 -7.53
CA CYS A 47 11.94 -11.65 -7.94
C CYS A 47 13.48 -11.62 -7.96
N GLY A 48 14.06 -11.44 -9.15
CA GLY A 48 15.49 -11.54 -9.36
C GLY A 48 16.01 -12.94 -9.01
N LYS A 49 16.91 -13.02 -7.99
CA LYS A 49 17.49 -14.28 -7.53
C LYS A 49 16.80 -14.89 -6.30
N LYS A 50 15.77 -14.24 -5.79
CA LYS A 50 15.07 -14.67 -4.56
C LYS A 50 13.72 -15.27 -4.90
N THR A 51 13.41 -16.40 -4.29
CA THR A 51 12.09 -17.02 -4.33
C THR A 51 11.49 -17.01 -2.92
N TYR A 52 10.23 -16.61 -2.85
CA TYR A 52 9.43 -16.53 -1.63
C TYR A 52 8.30 -17.55 -1.75
N THR A 53 8.15 -18.42 -0.76
CA THR A 53 6.92 -19.21 -0.57
C THR A 53 5.95 -18.38 0.26
N LEU A 54 4.79 -18.11 -0.28
CA LEU A 54 3.80 -17.20 0.31
C LEU A 54 2.48 -17.95 0.53
N THR A 55 1.79 -17.57 1.62
CA THR A 55 0.53 -18.18 2.05
C THR A 55 -0.54 -17.13 2.30
N ALA A 56 -1.74 -17.57 2.60
CA ALA A 56 -2.86 -16.69 2.96
C ALA A 56 -2.47 -15.62 3.97
N GLY A 57 -2.95 -14.41 3.76
CA GLY A 57 -2.64 -13.22 4.55
C GLY A 57 -1.38 -12.46 4.12
N GLN A 58 -0.52 -13.06 3.32
CA GLN A 58 0.70 -12.42 2.83
C GLN A 58 0.45 -11.64 1.54
N SER A 59 1.35 -10.71 1.26
CA SER A 59 1.32 -9.90 0.04
C SER A 59 2.66 -9.92 -0.65
N PHE A 60 2.66 -9.70 -1.98
CA PHE A 60 3.87 -9.46 -2.72
C PHE A 60 3.73 -8.27 -3.67
N LEU A 61 4.85 -7.58 -3.88
CA LEU A 61 4.99 -6.40 -4.71
C LEU A 61 5.78 -6.74 -5.98
N ILE A 62 5.21 -6.42 -7.12
CA ILE A 62 5.92 -6.36 -8.40
C ILE A 62 6.25 -4.90 -8.67
N CYS A 63 7.51 -4.61 -8.95
CA CYS A 63 7.96 -3.30 -9.38
C CYS A 63 8.14 -3.26 -10.90
N PRO A 64 7.97 -2.07 -11.53
CA PRO A 64 8.27 -1.92 -12.94
C PRO A 64 9.69 -2.37 -13.28
N GLU A 65 9.86 -2.88 -14.50
CA GLU A 65 11.16 -3.25 -15.09
C GLU A 65 11.91 -4.41 -14.39
N GLN A 66 11.30 -5.02 -13.36
CA GLN A 66 11.88 -6.20 -12.71
C GLN A 66 11.37 -7.48 -13.36
N VAL A 67 12.28 -8.44 -13.60
CA VAL A 67 11.90 -9.78 -14.04
C VAL A 67 11.36 -10.53 -12.85
N VAL A 68 10.11 -10.95 -12.93
CA VAL A 68 9.42 -11.70 -11.89
C VAL A 68 8.68 -12.91 -12.48
N GLN A 69 8.40 -13.85 -11.61
CA GLN A 69 7.58 -15.01 -11.91
C GLN A 69 6.80 -15.38 -10.66
N TYR A 70 5.57 -15.83 -10.83
CA TYR A 70 4.79 -16.39 -9.72
C TYR A 70 3.91 -17.55 -10.20
N ALA A 71 3.70 -18.52 -9.30
CA ALA A 71 2.89 -19.70 -9.57
C ALA A 71 2.19 -20.17 -8.28
N PRO A 72 0.95 -20.67 -8.37
CA PRO A 72 0.28 -21.33 -7.26
C PRO A 72 0.99 -22.66 -6.90
N ASP A 73 0.74 -23.14 -5.68
CA ASP A 73 1.08 -24.51 -5.29
C ASP A 73 0.15 -25.49 -6.01
N GLU A 74 0.65 -26.65 -6.40
CA GLU A 74 -0.13 -27.66 -7.14
C GLU A 74 -1.24 -28.30 -6.30
N ASN A 75 -1.04 -28.41 -4.98
CA ASN A 75 -1.99 -29.08 -4.07
C ASN A 75 -2.89 -28.10 -3.34
N GLU A 76 -2.41 -26.89 -3.06
CA GLU A 76 -3.13 -25.84 -2.34
C GLU A 76 -3.00 -24.52 -3.09
N PRO A 77 -3.53 -24.44 -4.33
CA PRO A 77 -3.39 -23.25 -5.15
C PRO A 77 -4.00 -22.03 -4.46
N TRP A 78 -3.31 -20.92 -4.58
CA TRP A 78 -3.77 -19.68 -3.97
C TRP A 78 -4.92 -19.04 -4.72
N GLU A 79 -5.70 -18.30 -3.97
CA GLU A 79 -6.59 -17.25 -4.47
C GLU A 79 -6.02 -15.91 -4.02
N TYR A 80 -5.98 -14.91 -4.91
CA TYR A 80 -5.48 -13.58 -4.58
C TYR A 80 -6.34 -12.47 -5.20
N VAL A 81 -6.21 -11.28 -4.62
CA VAL A 81 -6.63 -10.02 -5.22
C VAL A 81 -5.39 -9.21 -5.57
N TRP A 82 -5.50 -8.34 -6.58
CA TRP A 82 -4.42 -7.45 -6.96
C TRP A 82 -4.90 -6.05 -7.30
N VAL A 83 -3.97 -5.10 -7.29
CA VAL A 83 -4.13 -3.76 -7.85
C VAL A 83 -2.86 -3.37 -8.58
N ASP A 84 -3.03 -2.94 -9.83
CA ASP A 84 -2.00 -2.33 -10.66
C ASP A 84 -2.08 -0.81 -10.49
N PHE A 85 -0.93 -0.15 -10.32
CA PHE A 85 -0.90 1.30 -10.15
C PHE A 85 0.39 1.91 -10.69
N VAL A 86 0.31 3.19 -11.06
CA VAL A 86 1.41 3.98 -11.60
C VAL A 86 1.44 5.37 -10.98
N GLY A 87 2.57 6.05 -11.12
CA GLY A 87 2.74 7.44 -10.71
C GLY A 87 4.13 7.70 -10.14
N GLU A 88 4.60 8.93 -10.25
CA GLU A 88 5.94 9.31 -9.79
C GLU A 88 6.13 9.15 -8.28
N GLN A 89 5.05 9.29 -7.50
CA GLN A 89 5.09 9.17 -6.04
C GLN A 89 5.12 7.71 -5.54
N CYS A 90 4.84 6.71 -6.40
CA CYS A 90 4.79 5.31 -6.00
C CYS A 90 6.05 4.86 -5.27
N ARG A 91 7.23 5.20 -5.81
CA ARG A 91 8.51 4.80 -5.22
C ARG A 91 8.71 5.37 -3.82
N GLN A 92 8.34 6.64 -3.61
CA GLN A 92 8.47 7.30 -2.31
C GLN A 92 7.49 6.74 -1.28
N ILE A 93 6.26 6.46 -1.69
CA ILE A 93 5.23 5.88 -0.83
C ILE A 93 5.65 4.47 -0.41
N LEU A 94 6.05 3.63 -1.36
CA LEU A 94 6.48 2.26 -1.11
C LEU A 94 7.75 2.17 -0.26
N ALA A 95 8.68 3.11 -0.38
CA ALA A 95 9.91 3.13 0.43
C ALA A 95 9.64 3.22 1.94
N ARG A 96 8.45 3.67 2.35
CA ARG A 96 8.03 3.78 3.75
C ARG A 96 7.09 2.66 4.20
N SER A 97 6.94 1.62 3.40
CA SER A 97 6.00 0.52 3.58
C SER A 97 6.74 -0.77 3.98
N VAL A 98 6.05 -1.68 4.67
CA VAL A 98 6.54 -3.06 4.88
C VAL A 98 6.72 -3.81 3.57
N LEU A 99 6.01 -3.38 2.52
CA LEU A 99 6.07 -3.92 1.18
C LEU A 99 6.77 -2.91 0.26
N ASN A 100 8.03 -3.13 -0.02
CA ASN A 100 8.88 -2.19 -0.75
C ASN A 100 9.81 -2.94 -1.75
N PRO A 101 10.51 -2.24 -2.65
CA PRO A 101 11.36 -2.89 -3.66
C PRO A 101 12.50 -3.75 -3.10
N GLN A 102 12.98 -3.50 -1.87
CA GLN A 102 14.01 -4.29 -1.20
C GLN A 102 13.41 -5.48 -0.45
N GLN A 103 12.17 -5.36 -0.01
CA GLN A 103 11.38 -6.38 0.66
C GLN A 103 10.04 -6.56 -0.06
N PRO A 104 10.03 -7.25 -1.21
CA PRO A 104 8.85 -7.36 -2.06
C PRO A 104 7.83 -8.40 -1.57
N ALA A 105 8.01 -8.97 -0.39
CA ALA A 105 7.08 -9.88 0.28
C ALA A 105 6.82 -9.39 1.71
N ALA A 106 5.56 -9.19 2.05
CA ALA A 106 5.13 -8.75 3.38
C ALA A 106 4.76 -9.94 4.27
N PRO A 107 4.92 -9.80 5.62
CA PRO A 107 4.40 -10.78 6.57
C PRO A 107 2.88 -10.88 6.49
N PRO A 108 2.25 -11.91 7.12
CA PRO A 108 0.81 -12.03 7.14
C PRO A 108 0.11 -10.82 7.77
N LEU A 109 -0.91 -10.33 7.10
CA LEU A 109 -1.73 -9.21 7.52
C LEU A 109 -3.19 -9.63 7.61
N ARG A 110 -3.92 -9.05 8.55
CA ARG A 110 -5.33 -9.37 8.73
C ARG A 110 -6.15 -8.96 7.50
N GLN A 111 -6.92 -9.89 6.98
CA GLN A 111 -7.74 -9.73 5.79
C GLN A 111 -8.71 -8.55 5.90
N GLU A 112 -9.31 -8.36 7.07
CA GLU A 112 -10.28 -7.30 7.34
C GLU A 112 -9.69 -5.89 7.16
N ARG A 113 -8.37 -5.75 7.26
CA ARG A 113 -7.69 -4.47 7.08
C ARG A 113 -7.40 -4.12 5.62
N LEU A 114 -7.28 -5.11 4.74
CA LEU A 114 -6.82 -4.93 3.37
C LEU A 114 -7.91 -5.22 2.33
N LEU A 115 -8.63 -6.33 2.49
CA LEU A 115 -9.56 -6.82 1.50
C LEU A 115 -10.64 -5.81 1.09
N PRO A 116 -11.23 -5.00 2.00
CA PRO A 116 -12.25 -4.02 1.61
C PRO A 116 -11.76 -2.99 0.59
N TYR A 117 -10.48 -2.61 0.63
CA TYR A 117 -9.91 -1.67 -0.34
C TYR A 117 -9.70 -2.33 -1.70
N PHE A 118 -9.18 -3.56 -1.72
CA PHE A 118 -9.06 -4.32 -2.97
C PHE A 118 -10.43 -4.57 -3.61
N GLU A 119 -11.41 -5.03 -2.85
CA GLU A 119 -12.77 -5.27 -3.34
C GLU A 119 -13.40 -3.99 -3.90
N ARG A 120 -13.21 -2.84 -3.21
CA ARG A 120 -13.72 -1.56 -3.70
C ARG A 120 -13.10 -1.19 -5.04
N LEU A 121 -11.80 -1.39 -5.23
CA LEU A 121 -11.11 -1.15 -6.51
C LEU A 121 -11.57 -2.13 -7.60
N CYS A 122 -11.77 -3.41 -7.27
CA CYS A 122 -12.27 -4.42 -8.20
C CYS A 122 -13.68 -4.12 -8.71
N GLN A 123 -14.55 -3.55 -7.85
CA GLN A 123 -15.93 -3.19 -8.19
C GLN A 123 -16.03 -1.93 -9.05
N MET A 124 -14.97 -1.15 -9.17
CA MET A 124 -14.97 0.06 -9.99
C MET A 124 -14.87 -0.27 -11.46
N GLU A 125 -15.78 0.27 -12.27
CA GLU A 125 -15.70 0.17 -13.71
C GLU A 125 -14.42 0.83 -14.25
N LEU A 126 -13.87 0.31 -15.35
CA LEU A 126 -12.59 0.74 -15.92
C LEU A 126 -12.45 2.26 -16.08
N TYR A 127 -13.52 2.93 -16.54
CA TYR A 127 -13.51 4.37 -16.75
C TYR A 127 -13.48 5.17 -15.43
N ARG A 128 -13.91 4.59 -14.31
CA ARG A 128 -13.88 5.19 -12.97
C ARG A 128 -12.56 4.97 -12.25
N ARG A 129 -11.69 4.09 -12.71
CA ARG A 129 -10.39 3.81 -12.09
C ARG A 129 -9.43 5.01 -12.09
N ASN A 130 -9.69 6.01 -12.94
CA ASN A 130 -8.97 7.29 -12.91
C ASN A 130 -9.66 8.36 -12.05
N SER A 131 -10.69 8.01 -11.28
CA SER A 131 -11.40 8.96 -10.42
C SER A 131 -10.61 9.29 -9.16
N GLN A 132 -10.91 10.44 -8.54
CA GLN A 132 -10.34 10.79 -7.23
C GLN A 132 -10.71 9.77 -6.14
N GLU A 133 -11.89 9.15 -6.26
CA GLU A 133 -12.32 8.07 -5.37
C GLU A 133 -11.34 6.88 -5.46
N ALA A 134 -11.02 6.42 -6.66
CA ALA A 134 -10.09 5.31 -6.87
C ALA A 134 -8.68 5.62 -6.33
N VAL A 135 -8.21 6.84 -6.54
CA VAL A 135 -6.94 7.32 -5.96
C VAL A 135 -7.01 7.32 -4.44
N GLY A 136 -8.09 7.81 -3.85
CA GLY A 136 -8.30 7.82 -2.39
C GLY A 136 -8.29 6.41 -1.79
N VAL A 137 -8.97 5.45 -2.44
CA VAL A 137 -8.99 4.04 -2.02
C VAL A 137 -7.60 3.41 -2.12
N LEU A 138 -6.87 3.66 -3.22
CA LEU A 138 -5.50 3.19 -3.38
C LEU A 138 -4.56 3.76 -2.31
N LEU A 139 -4.64 5.06 -2.03
CA LEU A 139 -3.83 5.70 -0.98
C LEU A 139 -4.16 5.13 0.41
N ALA A 140 -5.43 4.87 0.71
CA ALA A 140 -5.84 4.24 1.96
C ALA A 140 -5.26 2.81 2.07
N LEU A 141 -5.31 2.01 1.01
CA LEU A 141 -4.69 0.68 0.95
C LEU A 141 -3.18 0.76 1.22
N LEU A 142 -2.47 1.67 0.54
CA LEU A 142 -1.02 1.85 0.73
C LEU A 142 -0.69 2.35 2.14
N GLY A 143 -1.56 3.18 2.74
CA GLY A 143 -1.46 3.63 4.12
C GLY A 143 -1.44 2.47 5.11
N VAL A 144 -2.26 1.43 4.90
CA VAL A 144 -2.23 0.23 5.76
C VAL A 144 -0.86 -0.44 5.72
N TYR A 145 -0.23 -0.56 4.56
CA TYR A 145 1.12 -1.14 4.44
C TYR A 145 2.21 -0.25 5.05
N GLN A 146 2.00 1.08 5.08
CA GLN A 146 2.92 2.02 5.74
C GLN A 146 2.79 1.97 7.26
N ASP A 147 1.56 1.92 7.80
CA ASP A 147 1.31 1.83 9.25
C ASP A 147 1.96 0.58 9.86
N LEU A 148 2.08 -0.49 9.08
CA LEU A 148 2.69 -1.74 9.51
C LEU A 148 4.23 -1.71 9.45
N ALA A 149 4.81 -0.78 8.71
CA ALA A 149 6.25 -0.51 8.72
C ALA A 149 6.72 0.20 10.00
N GLU A 150 5.78 0.61 10.85
CA GLU A 150 6.02 1.35 12.09
C GLU A 150 6.29 0.51 13.35
N PRO A 151 7.36 -0.27 13.41
CA PRO A 151 8.19 -0.21 14.59
C PRO A 151 9.55 0.45 14.33
N GLN A 152 9.81 0.92 13.12
CA GLN A 152 10.98 1.73 12.79
C GLN A 152 10.69 3.24 12.73
N ARG A 153 9.55 3.70 13.24
CA ARG A 153 9.55 5.07 13.71
C ARG A 153 10.63 5.09 14.79
N GLU A 154 11.75 5.75 14.47
CA GLU A 154 12.58 6.36 15.48
C GLU A 154 11.67 6.68 16.66
N GLU A 155 12.02 6.19 17.86
CA GLU A 155 11.39 6.66 19.09
C GLU A 155 11.06 8.11 18.83
N ARG A 156 9.76 8.43 18.69
CA ARG A 156 9.34 9.83 18.64
C ARG A 156 10.14 10.39 19.78
N LYS A 157 11.19 11.19 19.47
CA LYS A 157 11.92 11.95 20.47
C LYS A 157 10.84 12.43 21.39
N LYS A 158 10.76 11.89 22.61
CA LYS A 158 9.67 12.17 23.54
C LYS A 158 9.49 13.65 23.43
N GLU A 159 8.45 14.06 22.69
CA GLU A 159 8.24 15.47 22.38
C GLU A 159 8.24 16.11 23.76
N ASP A 160 9.12 17.06 23.97
CA ASP A 160 9.26 17.70 25.30
C ASP A 160 7.85 18.02 25.78
N PRO A 161 7.41 17.53 26.95
CA PRO A 161 6.05 17.75 27.45
C PRO A 161 5.62 19.20 27.35
N ARG A 162 6.57 20.13 27.47
CA ARG A 162 6.34 21.58 27.31
C ARG A 162 5.96 21.95 25.88
N ILE A 163 6.53 21.29 24.86
CA ILE A 163 6.16 21.51 23.46
C ILE A 163 4.75 20.99 23.20
N MET A 164 4.39 19.82 23.74
CA MET A 164 3.04 19.26 23.62
C MET A 164 2.00 20.15 24.29
N GLU A 165 2.32 20.68 25.47
CA GLU A 165 1.45 21.61 26.19
C GLU A 165 1.28 22.92 25.41
N ALA A 166 2.36 23.50 24.89
CA ALA A 166 2.32 24.69 24.05
C ALA A 166 1.47 24.47 22.78
N MET A 167 1.64 23.32 22.10
CA MET A 167 0.82 22.97 20.94
C MET A 167 -0.66 22.82 21.29
N ALA A 168 -0.98 22.22 22.44
CA ALA A 168 -2.36 22.11 22.92
C ALA A 168 -2.97 23.48 23.22
N LEU A 169 -2.21 24.38 23.86
CA LEU A 169 -2.65 25.76 24.12
C LEU A 169 -2.87 26.54 22.82
N ILE A 170 -1.97 26.39 21.82
CA ILE A 170 -2.13 26.99 20.51
C ILE A 170 -3.41 26.46 19.84
N ALA A 171 -3.59 25.15 19.80
CA ALA A 171 -4.77 24.53 19.16
C ALA A 171 -6.09 24.97 19.82
N ALA A 172 -6.10 25.16 21.14
CA ALA A 172 -7.29 25.60 21.87
C ALA A 172 -7.56 27.12 21.80
N GLY A 173 -6.54 27.93 21.53
CA GLY A 173 -6.61 29.39 21.67
C GLY A 173 -6.39 30.21 20.40
N TYR A 174 -5.82 29.64 19.32
CA TYR A 174 -5.39 30.41 18.14
C TYR A 174 -6.52 31.23 17.46
N HIS A 175 -7.76 30.83 17.65
CA HIS A 175 -8.94 31.51 17.08
C HIS A 175 -9.44 32.70 17.95
N ARG A 176 -8.81 32.94 19.12
CA ARG A 176 -9.19 34.05 20.02
C ARG A 176 -8.28 35.23 19.74
N SER A 177 -8.89 36.43 19.60
CA SER A 177 -8.15 37.68 19.33
C SER A 177 -7.16 38.09 20.42
N GLU A 178 -7.34 37.58 21.65
CA GLU A 178 -6.48 37.86 22.81
C GLU A 178 -5.35 36.85 22.95
N PHE A 179 -5.30 35.85 22.07
CA PHE A 179 -4.25 34.82 22.14
C PHE A 179 -2.94 35.35 21.60
N CYS A 180 -1.91 35.40 22.44
CA CYS A 180 -0.59 35.92 22.11
C CYS A 180 0.53 35.01 22.66
N ALA A 181 1.77 35.28 22.30
CA ALA A 181 2.93 34.48 22.73
C ALA A 181 3.11 34.44 24.26
N GLU A 182 2.73 35.51 24.95
CA GLU A 182 2.78 35.61 26.42
C GLU A 182 1.81 34.63 27.10
N THR A 183 0.73 34.23 26.42
CA THR A 183 -0.25 33.25 26.92
C THR A 183 0.33 31.84 26.92
N ILE A 184 1.31 31.56 26.06
CA ILE A 184 1.96 30.24 25.91
C ILE A 184 3.16 30.13 26.87
N ALA A 185 3.76 31.25 27.25
CA ALA A 185 4.98 31.31 28.05
C ALA A 185 4.75 31.25 29.58
N ARG A 186 3.51 31.18 30.04
CA ARG A 186 3.13 31.03 31.45
C ARG A 186 2.90 29.57 31.81
#